data_316a4c3417d9068fad7f0ef6d2627dce
#
_entry.id   316a4c3417d9068fad7f0ef6d2627dce
#
_cell.length_a   1.000
_cell.length_b   1.000
_cell.length_c   1.000
_cell.angle_alpha   90.00
_cell.angle_beta   90.00
_cell.angle_gamma   90.00
#
_symmetry.space_group_name_H-M   'P 1'
#
loop_
_entity.id
_entity.type
_entity.pdbx_description
1 polymer ?
#
loop_
_entity_poly.entity_id
_entity_poly.type
_entity_poly.pdbx_seq_one_letter_code
_entity_poly.pdbx_strand_id
1 'polypeptide(L)'
;MRLQDIMQRNVETIAPQDSVVMANELMWRKSIHHLVVVDGGKVVGILSDTDLGGDKANEIPDNQRVSSVMSSQAIVAEPTMTVDRAMHIFEGRQLHCLPILDGGKLVGIVTATDIMNLAKRGVPNTATGKPYPPLNSMKSR
;
A
#
# COMPACT_ATOMS: atom_id res chain seq x y z
N MET A 1 -8.20 0.01 -18.00
CA MET A 1 -7.87 0.93 -16.90
C MET A 1 -6.48 0.61 -16.36
N ARG A 2 -5.67 1.62 -16.19
CA ARG A 2 -4.30 1.47 -15.72
C ARG A 2 -4.18 2.04 -14.31
N LEU A 3 -3.12 1.66 -13.60
CA LEU A 3 -2.94 2.10 -12.21
C LEU A 3 -2.86 3.62 -12.10
N GLN A 4 -2.28 4.30 -13.10
CA GLN A 4 -2.24 5.76 -13.10
C GLN A 4 -3.62 6.42 -13.08
N ASP A 5 -4.66 5.69 -13.49
CA ASP A 5 -6.03 6.20 -13.52
C ASP A 5 -6.70 6.16 -12.15
N ILE A 6 -6.19 5.34 -11.24
CA ILE A 6 -6.81 5.12 -9.93
C ILE A 6 -5.88 5.37 -8.75
N MET A 7 -4.58 5.48 -8.97
CA MET A 7 -3.61 5.61 -7.88
C MET A 7 -3.80 6.92 -7.13
N GLN A 8 -3.49 6.89 -5.85
CA GLN A 8 -3.37 8.10 -5.04
C GLN A 8 -1.99 8.68 -5.27
N ARG A 9 -1.93 9.95 -5.65
CA ARG A 9 -0.66 10.61 -5.98
C ARG A 9 0.00 11.24 -4.76
N ASN A 10 -0.75 11.42 -3.70
CA ASN A 10 -0.29 12.04 -2.47
C ASN A 10 0.21 10.95 -1.52
N VAL A 11 1.43 10.48 -1.73
CA VAL A 11 2.00 9.36 -0.99
C VAL A 11 2.77 9.87 0.22
N GLU A 12 2.38 9.40 1.40
CA GLU A 12 3.13 9.69 2.62
C GLU A 12 4.27 8.67 2.77
N THR A 13 5.44 9.17 3.09
CA THR A 13 6.64 8.36 3.23
C THR A 13 7.25 8.52 4.61
N ILE A 14 8.11 7.57 4.96
CA ILE A 14 8.87 7.60 6.20
C ILE A 14 10.22 6.93 5.96
N ALA A 15 11.22 7.27 6.77
CA ALA A 15 12.54 6.67 6.65
C ALA A 15 12.66 5.42 7.54
N PRO A 16 13.51 4.45 7.16
CA PRO A 16 13.64 3.22 7.97
C PRO A 16 14.20 3.48 9.37
N GLN A 17 14.98 4.52 9.54
CA GLN A 17 15.56 4.89 10.84
C GLN A 17 14.62 5.71 11.71
N ASP A 18 13.49 6.16 11.18
CA ASP A 18 12.50 6.88 11.98
C ASP A 18 11.84 5.93 13.00
N SER A 19 11.31 6.50 14.07
CA SER A 19 10.68 5.71 15.12
C SER A 19 9.28 5.24 14.73
N VAL A 20 8.86 4.11 15.30
CA VAL A 20 7.48 3.64 15.12
C VAL A 20 6.47 4.58 15.75
N VAL A 21 6.87 5.30 16.78
CA VAL A 21 6.01 6.32 17.41
C VAL A 21 5.69 7.43 16.40
N MET A 22 6.71 7.91 15.69
CA MET A 22 6.53 8.91 14.63
C MET A 22 5.62 8.37 13.51
N ALA A 23 5.81 7.12 13.10
CA ALA A 23 5.00 6.49 12.07
C ALA A 23 3.53 6.41 12.49
N ASN A 24 3.29 5.97 13.72
CA ASN A 24 1.94 5.86 14.25
C ASN A 24 1.23 7.22 14.30
N GLU A 25 1.94 8.24 14.76
CA GLU A 25 1.43 9.61 14.81
C GLU A 25 1.09 10.13 13.41
N LEU A 26 1.95 9.87 12.43
CA LEU A 26 1.72 10.29 11.06
C LEU A 26 0.48 9.62 10.47
N MET A 27 0.32 8.32 10.68
CA MET A 27 -0.86 7.59 10.21
C MET A 27 -2.15 8.13 10.84
N TRP A 28 -2.12 8.43 12.13
CA TRP A 28 -3.25 9.02 12.83
C TRP A 28 -3.62 10.39 12.27
N ARG A 29 -2.63 11.26 12.17
CA ARG A 29 -2.84 12.65 11.74
C ARG A 29 -3.36 12.71 10.30
N LYS A 30 -2.90 11.82 9.43
CA LYS A 30 -3.29 11.80 8.02
C LYS A 30 -4.44 10.85 7.72
N SER A 31 -4.94 10.13 8.72
CA SER A 31 -6.01 9.13 8.57
C SER A 31 -5.69 8.11 7.48
N ILE A 32 -4.46 7.61 7.50
CA ILE A 32 -3.98 6.60 6.54
C ILE A 32 -3.52 5.36 7.29
N HIS A 33 -3.45 4.24 6.57
CA HIS A 33 -3.14 2.94 7.13
C HIS A 33 -1.83 2.35 6.62
N HIS A 34 -1.16 3.04 5.70
CA HIS A 34 0.08 2.58 5.07
C HIS A 34 1.04 3.75 4.89
N LEU A 35 2.33 3.45 5.04
CA LEU A 35 3.41 4.38 4.72
C LEU A 35 4.40 3.65 3.83
N VAL A 36 4.90 4.35 2.81
CA VAL A 36 5.99 3.82 1.98
C VAL A 36 7.29 4.19 2.67
N VAL A 37 8.13 3.18 2.91
CA VAL A 37 9.43 3.40 3.55
C VAL A 37 10.47 3.68 2.48
N VAL A 38 11.09 4.85 2.55
CA VAL A 38 12.02 5.33 1.53
C VAL A 38 13.37 5.65 2.19
N ASP A 39 14.44 5.18 1.58
CA ASP A 39 15.81 5.43 2.03
C ASP A 39 16.65 5.87 0.83
N GLY A 40 17.19 7.09 0.93
CA GLY A 40 18.01 7.65 -0.15
C GLY A 40 17.29 7.72 -1.50
N GLY A 41 15.98 8.01 -1.46
CA GLY A 41 15.17 8.10 -2.68
C GLY A 41 14.67 6.77 -3.21
N LYS A 42 14.99 5.66 -2.55
CA LYS A 42 14.57 4.32 -2.98
C LYS A 42 13.54 3.75 -2.02
N VAL A 43 12.52 3.11 -2.56
CA VAL A 43 11.54 2.37 -1.77
C VAL A 43 12.21 1.13 -1.21
N VAL A 44 12.26 1.02 0.12
CA VAL A 44 12.88 -0.12 0.81
C VAL A 44 11.88 -0.96 1.58
N GLY A 45 10.64 -0.52 1.72
CA GLY A 45 9.64 -1.30 2.44
C GLY A 45 8.28 -0.62 2.47
N ILE A 46 7.36 -1.32 3.11
CA ILE A 46 6.01 -0.85 3.38
C ILE A 46 5.74 -1.04 4.86
N LEU A 47 5.09 -0.06 5.46
CA LEU A 47 4.66 -0.12 6.84
C LEU A 47 3.15 0.04 6.89
N SER A 48 2.47 -0.88 7.56
CA SER A 48 1.02 -0.82 7.75
C SER A 48 0.70 -0.57 9.23
N ASP A 49 -0.53 -0.14 9.49
CA ASP A 49 -0.99 0.05 10.88
C ASP A 49 -0.98 -1.26 11.67
N THR A 50 -1.19 -2.41 11.00
CA THR A 50 -1.12 -3.71 11.65
C THR A 50 0.31 -4.06 12.05
N ASP A 51 1.33 -3.59 11.31
CA ASP A 51 2.73 -3.77 11.69
C ASP A 51 3.05 -3.02 12.99
N LEU A 52 2.30 -1.97 13.29
CA LEU A 52 2.45 -1.17 14.52
C LEU A 52 1.59 -1.70 15.67
N GLY A 53 1.00 -2.90 15.52
CA GLY A 53 0.19 -3.51 16.55
C GLY A 53 -1.29 -3.16 16.51
N GLY A 54 -1.75 -2.38 15.54
CA GLY A 54 -3.16 -1.99 15.43
C GLY A 54 -3.65 -1.34 16.73
N ASP A 55 -4.63 -1.97 17.38
CA ASP A 55 -5.19 -1.46 18.64
C ASP A 55 -4.17 -1.43 19.78
N LYS A 56 -3.06 -2.14 19.64
CA LYS A 56 -2.01 -2.23 20.65
C LYS A 56 -0.82 -1.30 20.35
N ALA A 57 -1.01 -0.33 19.46
CA ALA A 57 0.06 0.59 19.07
C ALA A 57 0.69 1.33 20.25
N ASN A 58 -0.10 1.58 21.32
CA ASN A 58 0.39 2.25 22.52
C ASN A 58 1.38 1.41 23.34
N GLU A 59 1.46 0.11 23.05
CA GLU A 59 2.36 -0.82 23.75
C GLU A 59 3.72 -0.95 23.08
N ILE A 60 3.92 -0.26 21.94
CA ILE A 60 5.18 -0.33 21.20
C ILE A 60 6.24 0.51 21.92
N PRO A 61 7.45 -0.04 22.16
CA PRO A 61 8.53 0.74 22.78
C PRO A 61 8.93 1.96 21.96
N ASP A 62 9.18 3.07 22.64
CA ASP A 62 9.52 4.35 21.99
C ASP A 62 10.79 4.29 21.13
N ASN A 63 11.71 3.40 21.45
CA ASN A 63 13.00 3.29 20.77
C ASN A 63 12.98 2.37 19.55
N GLN A 64 11.83 1.81 19.21
CA GLN A 64 11.73 0.89 18.07
C GLN A 64 11.74 1.67 16.76
N ARG A 65 12.52 1.17 15.79
CA ARG A 65 12.64 1.78 14.47
C ARG A 65 11.69 1.16 13.46
N VAL A 66 11.30 1.95 12.46
CA VAL A 66 10.47 1.49 11.36
C VAL A 66 11.08 0.26 10.68
N SER A 67 12.40 0.26 10.49
CA SER A 67 13.10 -0.85 9.83
C SER A 67 12.92 -2.19 10.53
N SER A 68 12.63 -2.20 11.83
CA SER A 68 12.48 -3.45 12.58
C SER A 68 11.08 -4.07 12.44
N VAL A 69 10.09 -3.31 11.97
CA VAL A 69 8.70 -3.78 11.87
C VAL A 69 8.14 -3.74 10.44
N MET A 70 8.79 -3.02 9.51
CA MET A 70 8.31 -2.89 8.14
C MET A 70 8.42 -4.20 7.37
N SER A 71 7.62 -4.34 6.32
CA SER A 71 7.83 -5.37 5.31
C SER A 71 8.92 -4.89 4.36
N SER A 72 10.05 -5.61 4.30
CA SER A 72 11.21 -5.19 3.51
C SER A 72 11.17 -5.64 2.06
N GLN A 73 10.21 -6.50 1.69
CA GLN A 73 10.06 -6.98 0.33
C GLN A 73 8.89 -6.28 -0.35
N ALA A 74 9.04 -4.99 -0.58
CA ALA A 74 7.99 -4.22 -1.24
C ALA A 74 7.88 -4.63 -2.70
N ILE A 75 6.69 -5.07 -3.10
CA ILE A 75 6.35 -5.25 -4.50
C ILE A 75 5.92 -3.89 -5.03
N VAL A 76 6.45 -3.50 -6.16
CA VAL A 76 6.16 -2.20 -6.78
C VAL A 76 5.62 -2.40 -8.18
N ALA A 77 4.97 -1.37 -8.71
CA ALA A 77 4.40 -1.42 -10.05
C ALA A 77 4.69 -0.13 -10.80
N GLU A 78 4.42 -0.13 -12.09
CA GLU A 78 4.52 1.06 -12.93
C GLU A 78 3.15 1.67 -13.18
N PRO A 79 3.06 2.98 -13.48
CA PRO A 79 1.77 3.63 -13.72
C PRO A 79 0.98 3.02 -14.88
N THR A 80 1.67 2.45 -15.85
CA THR A 80 1.06 1.86 -17.05
C THR A 80 0.55 0.43 -16.84
N MET A 81 0.85 -0.17 -15.68
CA MET A 81 0.33 -1.50 -15.36
C MET A 81 -1.19 -1.48 -15.37
N THR A 82 -1.81 -2.52 -15.91
CA THR A 82 -3.27 -2.63 -15.92
C THR A 82 -3.79 -2.95 -14.53
N VAL A 83 -5.01 -2.51 -14.25
CA VAL A 83 -5.68 -2.82 -12.98
C VAL A 83 -5.90 -4.33 -12.85
N ASP A 84 -6.19 -5.02 -13.95
CA ASP A 84 -6.35 -6.47 -13.95
C ASP A 84 -5.08 -7.18 -13.47
N ARG A 85 -3.93 -6.76 -13.98
CA ARG A 85 -2.66 -7.34 -13.55
C ARG A 85 -2.39 -7.06 -12.08
N ALA A 86 -2.68 -5.85 -11.63
CA ALA A 86 -2.52 -5.49 -10.22
C ALA A 86 -3.40 -6.36 -9.32
N MET A 87 -4.65 -6.60 -9.74
CA MET A 87 -5.56 -7.50 -9.01
C MET A 87 -4.95 -8.88 -8.80
N HIS A 88 -4.34 -9.44 -9.85
CA HIS A 88 -3.67 -10.74 -9.76
C HIS A 88 -2.50 -10.71 -8.79
N ILE A 89 -1.74 -9.61 -8.77
CA ILE A 89 -0.63 -9.44 -7.83
C ILE A 89 -1.14 -9.35 -6.40
N PHE A 90 -2.18 -8.55 -6.15
CA PHE A 90 -2.79 -8.45 -4.83
C PHE A 90 -3.26 -9.81 -4.32
N GLU A 91 -3.97 -10.54 -5.17
CA GLU A 91 -4.51 -11.85 -4.80
C GLU A 91 -3.40 -12.87 -4.57
N GLY A 92 -2.47 -12.99 -5.52
CA GLY A 92 -1.41 -13.99 -5.47
C GLY A 92 -0.39 -13.78 -4.38
N ARG A 93 -0.16 -12.53 -3.99
CA ARG A 93 0.83 -12.16 -2.96
C ARG A 93 0.20 -11.74 -1.65
N GLN A 94 -1.12 -11.69 -1.56
CA GLN A 94 -1.85 -11.24 -0.37
C GLN A 94 -1.42 -9.83 0.06
N LEU A 95 -1.25 -8.95 -0.92
CA LEU A 95 -0.84 -7.57 -0.67
C LEU A 95 -2.04 -6.70 -0.29
N HIS A 96 -1.75 -5.65 0.48
CA HIS A 96 -2.75 -4.63 0.81
C HIS A 96 -2.41 -3.27 0.19
N CYS A 97 -1.21 -3.13 -0.35
CA CYS A 97 -0.68 -1.86 -0.82
C CYS A 97 0.36 -2.11 -1.90
N LEU A 98 0.35 -1.26 -2.93
CA LEU A 98 1.25 -1.37 -4.07
C LEU A 98 1.80 0.01 -4.42
N PRO A 99 3.06 0.30 -4.07
CA PRO A 99 3.69 1.56 -4.48
C PRO A 99 3.90 1.60 -5.99
N ILE A 100 3.72 2.77 -6.58
CA ILE A 100 3.85 2.98 -8.02
C ILE A 100 5.10 3.81 -8.29
N LEU A 101 6.01 3.24 -9.07
CA LEU A 101 7.25 3.90 -9.45
C LEU A 101 7.26 4.18 -10.95
N ASP A 102 7.66 5.39 -11.31
CA ASP A 102 7.86 5.79 -12.70
C ASP A 102 9.33 6.14 -12.88
N GLY A 103 10.04 5.31 -13.65
CA GLY A 103 11.49 5.49 -13.82
C GLY A 103 12.26 5.44 -12.51
N GLY A 104 11.80 4.62 -11.56
CA GLY A 104 12.41 4.50 -10.24
C GLY A 104 11.93 5.54 -9.23
N LYS A 105 11.10 6.48 -9.64
CA LYS A 105 10.60 7.55 -8.78
C LYS A 105 9.19 7.20 -8.28
N LEU A 106 8.96 7.34 -6.98
CA LEU A 106 7.66 7.09 -6.38
C LEU A 106 6.67 8.17 -6.81
N VAL A 107 5.61 7.76 -7.52
CA VAL A 107 4.61 8.68 -8.05
C VAL A 107 3.20 8.43 -7.55
N GLY A 108 2.97 7.30 -6.87
CA GLY A 108 1.64 7.00 -6.37
C GLY A 108 1.60 5.73 -5.55
N ILE A 109 0.41 5.42 -5.06
CA ILE A 109 0.14 4.21 -4.29
C ILE A 109 -1.27 3.72 -4.62
N VAL A 110 -1.43 2.40 -4.73
CA VAL A 110 -2.73 1.76 -4.88
C VAL A 110 -2.90 0.80 -3.71
N THR A 111 -4.02 0.91 -3.02
CA THR A 111 -4.35 0.05 -1.88
C THR A 111 -5.49 -0.90 -2.23
N ALA A 112 -5.68 -1.91 -1.38
CA ALA A 112 -6.81 -2.83 -1.52
C ALA A 112 -8.14 -2.06 -1.48
N THR A 113 -8.21 -0.98 -0.70
CA THR A 113 -9.39 -0.13 -0.62
C THR A 113 -9.70 0.54 -1.96
N ASP A 114 -8.68 0.96 -2.70
CA ASP A 114 -8.87 1.55 -4.03
C ASP A 114 -9.51 0.56 -4.99
N ILE A 115 -9.07 -0.70 -4.94
CA ILE A 115 -9.65 -1.78 -5.77
C ILE A 115 -11.09 -2.06 -5.34
N MET A 116 -11.35 -2.10 -4.04
CA MET A 116 -12.72 -2.30 -3.53
C MET A 116 -13.67 -1.20 -4.01
N ASN A 117 -13.19 0.05 -4.04
CA ASN A 117 -13.99 1.17 -4.50
C ASN A 117 -14.36 1.03 -5.99
N LEU A 118 -13.47 0.46 -6.80
CA LEU A 118 -13.81 0.16 -8.19
C LEU A 118 -14.96 -0.82 -8.29
N ALA A 119 -14.93 -1.89 -7.49
CA ALA A 119 -16.00 -2.88 -7.47
C ALA A 119 -17.34 -2.25 -7.05
N LYS A 120 -17.34 -1.37 -6.07
CA LYS A 120 -18.54 -0.67 -5.61
C LYS A 120 -19.13 0.27 -6.67
N ARG A 121 -18.27 0.85 -7.52
CA ARG A 121 -18.72 1.71 -8.61
C ARG A 121 -19.25 0.95 -9.81
N GLY A 122 -19.15 -0.39 -9.77
CA GLY A 122 -19.56 -1.22 -10.91
C GLY A 122 -18.69 -1.06 -12.14
N VAL A 123 -17.44 -0.60 -11.97
CA VAL A 123 -16.49 -0.47 -13.07
C VAL A 123 -16.14 -1.86 -13.58
N PRO A 124 -16.36 -2.16 -14.88
CA PRO A 124 -16.09 -3.49 -15.39
C PRO A 124 -14.60 -3.76 -15.50
N ASN A 125 -14.26 -5.02 -15.31
CA ASN A 125 -12.93 -5.53 -15.60
C ASN A 125 -12.72 -5.49 -17.11
N THR A 126 -11.66 -4.84 -17.55
CA THR A 126 -11.42 -4.65 -19.00
C THR A 126 -11.12 -5.95 -19.74
N ALA A 127 -10.63 -6.97 -19.04
CA ALA A 127 -10.32 -8.26 -19.66
C ALA A 127 -11.56 -9.13 -19.83
N THR A 128 -12.53 -9.08 -18.92
CA THR A 128 -13.69 -9.96 -18.90
C THR A 128 -15.01 -9.25 -19.16
N GLY A 129 -15.03 -7.93 -19.06
CA GLY A 129 -16.25 -7.13 -19.14
C GLY A 129 -17.13 -7.24 -17.91
N LYS A 130 -16.70 -7.95 -16.88
CA LYS A 130 -17.43 -8.17 -15.64
C LYS A 130 -16.90 -7.24 -14.53
N PRO A 131 -17.70 -6.95 -13.50
CA PRO A 131 -17.21 -6.20 -12.35
C PRO A 131 -16.02 -6.90 -11.68
N TYR A 132 -15.17 -6.11 -11.05
CA TYR A 132 -14.08 -6.68 -10.25
C TYR A 132 -14.66 -7.47 -9.08
N PRO A 133 -14.01 -8.57 -8.68
CA PRO A 133 -14.48 -9.35 -7.54
C PRO A 133 -14.36 -8.56 -6.24
N PRO A 134 -15.22 -8.86 -5.25
CA PRO A 134 -15.07 -8.22 -3.93
C PRO A 134 -13.76 -8.60 -3.28
N LEU A 135 -13.25 -7.73 -2.41
CA LEU A 135 -11.96 -7.96 -1.72
C LEU A 135 -11.94 -9.23 -0.89
N ASN A 136 -13.09 -9.65 -0.36
CA ASN A 136 -13.15 -10.87 0.44
C ASN A 136 -12.97 -12.14 -0.39
N SER A 137 -12.97 -12.04 -1.72
CA SER A 137 -12.61 -13.16 -2.58
C SER A 137 -11.10 -13.34 -2.72
N MET A 138 -10.32 -12.35 -2.28
CA MET A 138 -8.86 -12.43 -2.24
C MET A 138 -8.44 -13.14 -0.96
N LYS A 139 -7.34 -13.90 -1.04
CA LYS A 139 -6.80 -14.55 0.16
C LYS A 139 -6.33 -13.49 1.13
N SER A 140 -6.76 -13.57 2.36
CA SER A 140 -6.27 -12.71 3.43
C SER A 140 -5.17 -13.44 4.20
N ARG A 141 -4.36 -12.67 4.89
CA ARG A 141 -3.35 -13.24 5.76
C ARG A 141 -3.97 -13.88 7.00
#